data_e25f8acfd58cabfe5c2076facd948d1a
#
_entry.id   e25f8acfd58cabfe5c2076facd948d1a
#
_cell.length_a   1.000
_cell.length_b   1.000
_cell.length_c   1.000
_cell.angle_alpha   90.00
_cell.angle_beta   90.00
_cell.angle_gamma   90.00
#
_symmetry.space_group_name_H-M   'P 1'
#
loop_
_entity.id
_entity.type
_entity.pdbx_description
1 polymer ?
#
loop_
_entity_poly.entity_id
_entity_poly.type
_entity_poly.pdbx_seq_one_letter_code
_entity_poly.pdbx_strand_id
1 'polypeptide(L)'
;LYLWTVERLAQAGYEQYEISNFAKPGFQSRHNLRYWLTRPYIGFGPGAHSDFGGRRYSFVRDLEGYITGVLKGGKLLDSDDLIPPNERGSEYLMLRLRTARGIEEWEYRRQFFLDFEPIRRRLEEYAAQGWAELTGEGRWRLTPRGFLVSNQLIGDLLERQEQASLKDLIPRARQEFGARREEKDGGRG
;
A
#
# COMPACT_ATOMS: atom_id res chain seq x y z
N LEU A 1 -17.45 21.72 4.32
CA LEU A 1 -17.22 21.88 2.87
C LEU A 1 -17.07 20.50 2.16
N TYR A 2 -16.11 19.62 2.55
CA TYR A 2 -15.81 18.35 1.85
C TYR A 2 -17.05 17.45 1.65
N LEU A 3 -17.78 17.10 2.71
CA LEU A 3 -18.98 16.24 2.62
C LEU A 3 -20.06 16.86 1.73
N TRP A 4 -20.25 18.18 1.83
CA TRP A 4 -21.16 18.90 0.94
C TRP A 4 -20.70 18.81 -0.55
N THR A 5 -19.40 18.90 -0.80
CA THR A 5 -18.85 18.74 -2.16
C THR A 5 -19.11 17.34 -2.70
N VAL A 6 -18.87 16.29 -1.88
CA VAL A 6 -19.16 14.89 -2.26
C VAL A 6 -20.64 14.75 -2.65
N GLU A 7 -21.55 15.25 -1.83
CA GLU A 7 -22.99 15.19 -2.08
C GLU A 7 -23.40 15.94 -3.33
N ARG A 8 -22.91 17.17 -3.52
CA ARG A 8 -23.23 17.99 -4.70
C ARG A 8 -22.71 17.37 -6.00
N LEU A 9 -21.52 16.82 -5.99
CA LEU A 9 -20.96 16.13 -7.14
C LEU A 9 -21.74 14.84 -7.46
N ALA A 10 -22.13 14.09 -6.42
CA ALA A 10 -22.97 12.91 -6.61
C ALA A 10 -24.33 13.26 -7.25
N GLN A 11 -24.99 14.34 -6.81
CA GLN A 11 -26.22 14.85 -7.44
C GLN A 11 -26.02 15.26 -8.90
N ALA A 12 -24.79 15.67 -9.27
CA ALA A 12 -24.44 16.02 -10.65
C ALA A 12 -23.95 14.78 -11.47
N GLY A 13 -24.04 13.57 -10.93
CA GLY A 13 -23.66 12.33 -11.60
C GLY A 13 -22.16 12.05 -11.58
N TYR A 14 -21.40 12.67 -10.68
CA TYR A 14 -20.00 12.36 -10.45
C TYR A 14 -19.83 11.45 -9.23
N GLU A 15 -19.09 10.38 -9.37
CA GLU A 15 -18.72 9.48 -8.30
C GLU A 15 -17.33 9.80 -7.78
N GLN A 16 -17.17 9.80 -6.46
CA GLN A 16 -15.85 9.88 -5.86
C GLN A 16 -15.15 8.53 -6.07
N TYR A 17 -14.04 8.50 -6.80
CA TYR A 17 -13.30 7.26 -7.04
C TYR A 17 -12.01 7.15 -6.20
N GLU A 18 -11.53 8.26 -5.65
CA GLU A 18 -10.48 8.31 -4.63
C GLU A 18 -10.65 9.58 -3.78
N ILE A 19 -9.83 9.73 -2.75
CA ILE A 19 -10.00 10.74 -1.69
C ILE A 19 -10.20 12.18 -2.19
N SER A 20 -9.59 12.57 -3.32
CA SER A 20 -9.58 13.95 -3.83
C SER A 20 -10.24 14.12 -5.19
N ASN A 21 -10.53 13.04 -5.90
CA ASN A 21 -11.00 13.12 -7.28
C ASN A 21 -12.36 12.43 -7.51
N PHE A 22 -13.11 13.04 -8.41
CA PHE A 22 -14.44 12.62 -8.81
C PHE A 22 -14.50 12.47 -10.33
N ALA A 23 -15.31 11.56 -10.82
CA ALA A 23 -15.51 11.36 -12.26
C ALA A 23 -16.91 10.81 -12.52
N LYS A 24 -17.44 11.02 -13.72
CA LYS A 24 -18.58 10.26 -14.20
C LYS A 24 -18.21 8.79 -14.33
N PRO A 25 -19.16 7.84 -14.20
CA PRO A 25 -18.89 6.42 -14.38
C PRO A 25 -18.15 6.13 -15.70
N GLY A 26 -17.03 5.40 -15.62
CA GLY A 26 -16.17 5.08 -16.77
C GLY A 26 -15.14 6.16 -17.17
N PHE A 27 -15.17 7.35 -16.54
CA PHE A 27 -14.25 8.46 -16.86
C PHE A 27 -13.18 8.71 -15.77
N GLN A 28 -12.99 7.77 -14.85
CA GLN A 28 -11.94 7.87 -13.84
C GLN A 28 -10.55 7.90 -14.51
N SER A 29 -9.64 8.72 -13.95
CA SER A 29 -8.27 8.79 -14.44
C SER A 29 -7.56 7.44 -14.30
N ARG A 30 -7.35 6.75 -15.42
CA ARG A 30 -6.62 5.47 -15.44
C ARG A 30 -5.18 5.62 -14.95
N HIS A 31 -4.56 6.77 -15.22
CA HIS A 31 -3.21 7.08 -14.78
C HIS A 31 -3.15 7.16 -13.25
N ASN A 32 -4.03 7.95 -12.61
CA ASN A 32 -4.07 8.06 -11.15
C ASN A 32 -4.41 6.72 -10.50
N LEU A 33 -5.39 5.99 -11.03
CA LEU A 33 -5.77 4.69 -10.52
C LEU A 33 -4.63 3.67 -10.60
N ARG A 34 -3.69 3.79 -11.53
CA ARG A 34 -2.53 2.91 -11.59
C ARG A 34 -1.69 2.98 -10.32
N TYR A 35 -1.45 4.18 -9.81
CA TYR A 35 -0.71 4.39 -8.56
C TYR A 35 -1.52 3.96 -7.33
N TRP A 36 -2.77 4.40 -7.23
CA TRP A 36 -3.66 4.02 -6.13
C TRP A 36 -3.87 2.51 -6.01
N LEU A 37 -3.89 1.81 -7.14
CA LEU A 37 -4.07 0.37 -7.20
C LEU A 37 -2.74 -0.41 -7.14
N THR A 38 -1.64 0.23 -6.81
CA THR A 38 -0.31 -0.39 -6.71
C THR A 38 0.09 -1.20 -7.95
N ARG A 39 -0.34 -0.75 -9.14
CA ARG A 39 -0.02 -1.43 -10.40
C ARG A 39 1.37 -1.06 -10.87
N PRO A 40 2.12 -2.01 -11.48
CA PRO A 40 3.44 -1.73 -12.02
C PRO A 40 3.42 -0.59 -13.03
N TYR A 41 4.45 0.25 -13.00
CA TYR A 41 4.65 1.34 -13.96
C TYR A 41 6.13 1.56 -14.22
N ILE A 42 6.43 2.12 -15.40
CA ILE A 42 7.76 2.52 -15.81
C ILE A 42 7.71 4.01 -16.15
N GLY A 43 8.58 4.77 -15.51
CA GLY A 43 8.81 6.18 -15.79
C GLY A 43 9.94 6.37 -16.80
N PHE A 44 9.90 7.44 -17.56
CA PHE A 44 10.90 7.80 -18.56
C PHE A 44 11.42 9.22 -18.33
N GLY A 45 12.71 9.41 -18.48
CA GLY A 45 13.37 10.70 -18.37
C GLY A 45 14.10 10.93 -17.04
N PRO A 46 14.80 12.07 -16.90
CA PRO A 46 15.55 12.40 -15.71
C PRO A 46 14.60 12.57 -14.50
N GLY A 47 14.99 11.99 -13.36
CA GLY A 47 14.19 12.01 -12.13
C GLY A 47 12.93 11.15 -12.16
N ALA A 48 12.65 10.40 -13.24
CA ALA A 48 11.48 9.54 -13.30
C ALA A 48 11.63 8.34 -12.37
N HIS A 49 10.52 8.00 -11.70
CA HIS A 49 10.41 6.83 -10.84
C HIS A 49 9.69 5.70 -11.55
N SER A 50 10.05 4.47 -11.21
CA SER A 50 9.43 3.25 -11.70
C SER A 50 9.16 2.29 -10.54
N ASP A 51 8.11 1.48 -10.69
CA ASP A 51 7.80 0.36 -9.80
C ASP A 51 7.46 -0.85 -10.68
N PHE A 52 8.44 -1.70 -10.91
CA PHE A 52 8.32 -2.82 -11.83
C PHE A 52 9.19 -4.01 -11.39
N GLY A 53 8.69 -5.23 -11.58
CA GLY A 53 9.43 -6.44 -11.25
C GLY A 53 9.77 -6.61 -9.77
N GLY A 54 8.96 -6.05 -8.86
CA GLY A 54 9.21 -6.07 -7.41
C GLY A 54 10.22 -5.03 -6.93
N ARG A 55 10.79 -4.26 -7.84
CA ARG A 55 11.79 -3.23 -7.54
C ARG A 55 11.21 -1.84 -7.75
N ARG A 56 11.67 -0.90 -6.93
CA ARG A 56 11.42 0.53 -7.11
C ARG A 56 12.73 1.19 -7.44
N TYR A 57 12.78 1.88 -8.56
CA TYR A 57 13.98 2.57 -8.99
C TYR A 57 13.68 3.95 -9.55
N SER A 58 14.68 4.82 -9.51
CA SER A 58 14.58 6.16 -10.09
C SER A 58 15.79 6.44 -10.97
N PHE A 59 15.57 7.29 -11.97
CA PHE A 59 16.67 7.80 -12.80
C PHE A 59 17.30 9.03 -12.18
N VAL A 60 18.57 9.29 -12.49
CA VAL A 60 19.29 10.50 -12.10
C VAL A 60 18.50 11.74 -12.52
N ARG A 61 18.42 12.73 -11.63
CA ARG A 61 17.63 13.97 -11.83
C ARG A 61 18.32 14.97 -12.74
N ASP A 62 19.66 14.97 -12.72
CA ASP A 62 20.45 15.86 -13.57
C ASP A 62 20.28 15.51 -15.04
N LEU A 63 19.89 16.50 -15.86
CA LEU A 63 19.58 16.31 -17.27
C LEU A 63 20.83 15.90 -18.07
N GLU A 64 21.97 16.54 -17.82
CA GLU A 64 23.21 16.25 -18.53
C GLU A 64 23.75 14.86 -18.16
N GLY A 65 23.67 14.50 -16.86
CA GLY A 65 24.02 13.18 -16.36
C GLY A 65 23.13 12.09 -16.96
N TYR A 66 21.83 12.34 -17.08
CA TYR A 66 20.88 11.41 -17.70
C TYR A 66 21.20 11.22 -19.19
N ILE A 67 21.39 12.30 -19.97
CA ILE A 67 21.74 12.23 -21.40
C ILE A 67 23.07 11.49 -21.60
N THR A 68 24.07 11.84 -20.79
CA THR A 68 25.39 11.18 -20.85
C THR A 68 25.28 9.69 -20.53
N GLY A 69 24.50 9.32 -19.50
CA GLY A 69 24.24 7.93 -19.13
C GLY A 69 23.59 7.13 -20.26
N VAL A 70 22.58 7.70 -20.92
CA VAL A 70 21.91 7.06 -22.07
C VAL A 70 22.85 6.90 -23.26
N LEU A 71 23.58 7.95 -23.62
CA LEU A 71 24.39 7.96 -24.84
C LEU A 71 25.74 7.25 -24.71
N LYS A 72 26.36 7.28 -23.53
CA LYS A 72 27.71 6.79 -23.28
C LYS A 72 27.79 5.57 -22.36
N GLY A 73 26.65 5.06 -21.88
CA GLY A 73 26.61 3.90 -20.97
C GLY A 73 27.05 4.21 -19.54
N GLY A 74 26.83 5.43 -19.06
CA GLY A 74 27.12 5.83 -17.69
C GLY A 74 26.04 5.41 -16.67
N LYS A 75 26.19 5.91 -15.42
CA LYS A 75 25.20 5.70 -14.34
C LYS A 75 23.88 6.36 -14.72
N LEU A 76 22.81 5.57 -14.81
CA LEU A 76 21.44 6.04 -15.09
C LEU A 76 20.55 6.03 -13.87
N LEU A 77 20.74 5.05 -12.97
CA LEU A 77 19.90 4.89 -11.78
C LEU A 77 20.44 5.71 -10.61
N ASP A 78 19.56 6.47 -9.97
CA ASP A 78 19.80 7.17 -8.70
C ASP A 78 19.51 6.25 -7.52
N SER A 79 18.39 5.53 -7.55
CA SER A 79 18.02 4.50 -6.61
C SER A 79 17.54 3.23 -7.31
N ASP A 80 17.67 2.07 -6.62
CA ASP A 80 17.19 0.78 -7.09
C ASP A 80 16.99 -0.17 -5.89
N ASP A 81 15.75 -0.21 -5.37
CA ASP A 81 15.40 -0.88 -4.14
C ASP A 81 14.47 -2.08 -4.40
N LEU A 82 14.77 -3.21 -3.78
CA LEU A 82 13.84 -4.33 -3.68
C LEU A 82 12.89 -4.06 -2.52
N ILE A 83 11.59 -3.93 -2.81
CA ILE A 83 10.59 -3.65 -1.78
C ILE A 83 10.06 -4.98 -1.21
N PRO A 84 10.27 -5.25 0.07
CA PRO A 84 9.86 -6.51 0.69
C PRO A 84 8.32 -6.61 0.83
N PRO A 85 7.76 -7.85 0.92
CA PRO A 85 6.31 -8.05 0.94
C PRO A 85 5.56 -7.33 2.06
N ASN A 86 6.15 -7.20 3.25
CA ASN A 86 5.54 -6.48 4.38
C ASN A 86 5.40 -4.98 4.09
N GLU A 87 6.41 -4.34 3.47
CA GLU A 87 6.32 -2.95 3.04
C GLU A 87 5.28 -2.78 1.92
N ARG A 88 5.19 -3.74 0.99
CA ARG A 88 4.13 -3.77 -0.04
C ARG A 88 2.74 -3.89 0.58
N GLY A 89 2.58 -4.67 1.64
CA GLY A 89 1.33 -4.77 2.40
C GLY A 89 0.94 -3.44 3.04
N SER A 90 1.90 -2.72 3.61
CA SER A 90 1.69 -1.39 4.18
C SER A 90 1.29 -0.37 3.09
N GLU A 91 1.96 -0.37 1.94
CA GLU A 91 1.61 0.47 0.81
C GLU A 91 0.21 0.17 0.26
N TYR A 92 -0.15 -1.10 0.17
CA TYR A 92 -1.48 -1.52 -0.24
C TYR A 92 -2.56 -0.92 0.68
N LEU A 93 -2.43 -1.03 1.99
CA LEU A 93 -3.35 -0.41 2.94
C LEU A 93 -3.39 1.11 2.77
N MET A 94 -2.21 1.74 2.72
CA MET A 94 -2.07 3.19 2.64
C MET A 94 -2.72 3.79 1.39
N LEU A 95 -2.56 3.14 0.24
CA LEU A 95 -3.05 3.65 -1.04
C LEU A 95 -4.50 3.23 -1.31
N ARG A 96 -4.81 1.95 -1.12
CA ARG A 96 -6.13 1.41 -1.45
C ARG A 96 -7.25 1.95 -0.56
N LEU A 97 -6.99 2.18 0.72
CA LEU A 97 -7.98 2.78 1.63
C LEU A 97 -8.29 4.25 1.31
N ARG A 98 -7.50 4.89 0.46
CA ARG A 98 -7.82 6.21 -0.10
C ARG A 98 -8.65 6.15 -1.39
N THR A 99 -9.06 4.97 -1.83
CA THR A 99 -9.91 4.78 -3.01
C THR A 99 -11.30 4.30 -2.61
N ALA A 100 -12.31 4.63 -3.42
CA ALA A 100 -13.66 4.09 -3.26
C ALA A 100 -13.74 2.56 -3.48
N ARG A 101 -12.74 1.98 -4.17
CA ARG A 101 -12.62 0.53 -4.34
C ARG A 101 -12.26 -0.17 -3.03
N GLY A 102 -11.40 0.45 -2.20
CA GLY A 102 -10.96 -0.11 -0.93
C GLY A 102 -10.06 -1.34 -1.07
N ILE A 103 -10.02 -2.14 -0.01
CA ILE A 103 -9.16 -3.32 0.18
C ILE A 103 -9.99 -4.60 0.29
N GLU A 104 -9.37 -5.72 -0.04
CA GLU A 104 -9.97 -7.04 0.05
C GLU A 104 -9.05 -7.97 0.86
N GLU A 105 -9.62 -8.66 1.86
CA GLU A 105 -8.87 -9.54 2.75
C GLU A 105 -8.16 -10.66 2.00
N TRP A 106 -8.85 -11.28 1.03
CA TRP A 106 -8.29 -12.36 0.23
C TRP A 106 -7.09 -11.87 -0.61
N GLU A 107 -7.23 -10.70 -1.27
CA GLU A 107 -6.15 -10.08 -2.06
C GLU A 107 -4.93 -9.78 -1.18
N TYR A 108 -5.16 -9.21 0.02
CA TYR A 108 -4.11 -8.86 0.96
C TYR A 108 -3.34 -10.10 1.45
N ARG A 109 -4.04 -11.12 1.94
CA ARG A 109 -3.42 -12.34 2.45
C ARG A 109 -2.62 -13.07 1.37
N ARG A 110 -3.16 -13.16 0.15
CA ARG A 110 -2.52 -13.87 -0.95
C ARG A 110 -1.29 -13.17 -1.49
N GLN A 111 -1.30 -11.84 -1.55
CA GLN A 111 -0.20 -11.07 -2.15
C GLN A 111 0.97 -10.84 -1.19
N PHE A 112 0.67 -10.65 0.09
CA PHE A 112 1.67 -10.21 1.06
C PHE A 112 2.00 -11.25 2.11
N PHE A 113 1.23 -12.34 2.20
CA PHE A 113 1.38 -13.39 3.21
C PHE A 113 1.29 -12.87 4.65
N LEU A 114 0.53 -11.80 4.86
CA LEU A 114 0.30 -11.16 6.14
C LEU A 114 -1.08 -11.51 6.69
N ASP A 115 -1.21 -11.56 8.02
CA ASP A 115 -2.50 -11.74 8.65
C ASP A 115 -3.35 -10.49 8.54
N PHE A 116 -4.60 -10.65 8.14
CA PHE A 116 -5.56 -9.56 8.00
C PHE A 116 -6.44 -9.36 9.25
N GLU A 117 -6.43 -10.29 10.19
CA GLU A 117 -7.30 -10.26 11.36
C GLU A 117 -7.19 -8.97 12.20
N PRO A 118 -5.97 -8.46 12.51
CA PRO A 118 -5.82 -7.21 13.24
C PRO A 118 -6.41 -6.01 12.49
N ILE A 119 -6.30 -6.03 11.15
CA ILE A 119 -6.84 -4.99 10.27
C ILE A 119 -8.37 -5.06 10.25
N ARG A 120 -8.94 -6.27 10.08
CA ARG A 120 -10.38 -6.50 10.02
C ARG A 120 -11.08 -6.02 11.30
N ARG A 121 -10.60 -6.43 12.46
CA ARG A 121 -11.16 -6.01 13.76
C ARG A 121 -11.24 -4.48 13.87
N ARG A 122 -10.17 -3.82 13.44
CA ARG A 122 -10.14 -2.36 13.51
C ARG A 122 -11.07 -1.69 12.50
N LEU A 123 -11.19 -2.26 11.31
CA LEU A 123 -12.15 -1.78 10.32
C LEU A 123 -13.61 -1.97 10.78
N GLU A 124 -13.92 -3.04 11.50
CA GLU A 124 -15.22 -3.25 12.14
C GLU A 124 -15.52 -2.16 13.19
N GLU A 125 -14.54 -1.79 14.03
CA GLU A 125 -14.65 -0.67 14.96
C GLU A 125 -14.88 0.66 14.23
N TYR A 126 -14.21 0.90 13.10
CA TYR A 126 -14.42 2.08 12.28
C TYR A 126 -15.80 2.07 11.61
N ALA A 127 -16.29 0.92 11.20
CA ALA A 127 -17.62 0.79 10.63
C ALA A 127 -18.71 1.15 11.67
N ALA A 128 -18.55 0.73 12.92
CA ALA A 128 -19.45 1.11 14.02
C ALA A 128 -19.49 2.64 14.25
N GLN A 129 -18.43 3.36 13.87
CA GLN A 129 -18.34 4.83 13.94
C GLN A 129 -18.75 5.54 12.63
N GLY A 130 -19.09 4.78 11.59
CA GLY A 130 -19.45 5.30 10.28
C GLY A 130 -18.26 5.83 9.47
N TRP A 131 -17.01 5.43 9.78
CA TRP A 131 -15.81 5.82 9.07
C TRP A 131 -15.38 4.81 8.01
N ALA A 132 -15.78 3.55 8.17
CA ALA A 132 -15.55 2.48 7.19
C ALA A 132 -16.85 1.74 6.90
N GLU A 133 -16.84 0.95 5.85
CA GLU A 133 -17.92 0.03 5.52
C GLU A 133 -17.39 -1.20 4.79
N LEU A 134 -18.08 -2.33 4.98
CA LEU A 134 -17.90 -3.52 4.18
C LEU A 134 -18.92 -3.50 3.04
N THR A 135 -18.45 -3.47 1.82
CA THR A 135 -19.32 -3.46 0.63
C THR A 135 -19.96 -4.83 0.38
N GLY A 136 -21.05 -4.88 -0.39
CA GLY A 136 -21.66 -6.14 -0.82
C GLY A 136 -20.76 -7.06 -1.63
N GLU A 137 -19.64 -6.54 -2.15
CA GLU A 137 -18.58 -7.30 -2.84
C GLU A 137 -17.50 -7.85 -1.89
N GLY A 138 -17.64 -7.67 -0.58
CA GLY A 138 -16.67 -8.13 0.41
C GLY A 138 -15.41 -7.25 0.52
N ARG A 139 -15.50 -5.97 0.13
CA ARG A 139 -14.40 -5.02 0.21
C ARG A 139 -14.57 -4.05 1.38
N TRP A 140 -13.52 -3.82 2.12
CA TRP A 140 -13.46 -2.76 3.11
C TRP A 140 -13.04 -1.45 2.46
N ARG A 141 -13.79 -0.38 2.71
CA ARG A 141 -13.44 0.97 2.27
C ARG A 141 -13.76 2.02 3.31
N LEU A 142 -13.10 3.16 3.25
CA LEU A 142 -13.46 4.31 4.05
C LEU A 142 -14.68 5.00 3.42
N THR A 143 -15.58 5.47 4.27
CA THR A 143 -16.69 6.35 3.87
C THR A 143 -16.18 7.76 3.58
N PRO A 144 -16.97 8.66 2.98
CA PRO A 144 -16.60 10.07 2.88
C PRO A 144 -16.28 10.74 4.22
N ARG A 145 -16.89 10.28 5.32
CA ARG A 145 -16.55 10.72 6.69
C ARG A 145 -15.21 10.17 7.14
N GLY A 146 -14.91 8.92 6.81
CA GLY A 146 -13.63 8.30 7.07
C GLY A 146 -12.48 8.95 6.30
N PHE A 147 -12.73 9.42 5.08
CA PHE A 147 -11.71 10.15 4.30
C PHE A 147 -11.24 11.44 4.99
N LEU A 148 -12.10 12.13 5.74
CA LEU A 148 -11.71 13.33 6.50
C LEU A 148 -10.62 13.06 7.55
N VAL A 149 -10.56 11.86 8.08
CA VAL A 149 -9.61 11.44 9.14
C VAL A 149 -8.72 10.27 8.67
N SER A 150 -8.65 10.06 7.36
CA SER A 150 -7.99 8.89 6.76
C SER A 150 -6.54 8.71 7.18
N ASN A 151 -5.77 9.80 7.36
CA ASN A 151 -4.38 9.69 7.80
C ASN A 151 -4.27 9.04 9.18
N GLN A 152 -5.17 9.37 10.11
CA GLN A 152 -5.20 8.78 11.45
C GLN A 152 -5.65 7.32 11.40
N LEU A 153 -6.74 7.03 10.66
CA LEU A 153 -7.27 5.67 10.53
C LEU A 153 -6.26 4.72 9.88
N ILE A 154 -5.63 5.17 8.80
CA ILE A 154 -4.63 4.37 8.08
C ILE A 154 -3.37 4.20 8.93
N GLY A 155 -2.89 5.25 9.61
CA GLY A 155 -1.75 5.17 10.52
C GLY A 155 -1.94 4.12 11.62
N ASP A 156 -3.08 4.11 12.27
CA ASP A 156 -3.42 3.10 13.28
C ASP A 156 -3.48 1.66 12.70
N LEU A 157 -3.99 1.49 11.47
CA LEU A 157 -3.98 0.19 10.82
C LEU A 157 -2.54 -0.31 10.50
N LEU A 158 -1.66 0.60 10.08
CA LEU A 158 -0.26 0.28 9.81
C LEU A 158 0.49 -0.12 11.09
N GLU A 159 0.27 0.59 12.20
CA GLU A 159 0.85 0.24 13.50
C GLU A 159 0.40 -1.15 13.96
N ARG A 160 -0.89 -1.49 13.78
CA ARG A 160 -1.41 -2.82 14.13
C ARG A 160 -0.82 -3.94 13.27
N GLN A 161 -0.63 -3.67 11.98
CA GLN A 161 0.03 -4.60 11.07
C GLN A 161 1.48 -4.85 11.52
N GLU A 162 2.23 -3.80 11.85
CA GLU A 162 3.61 -3.91 12.32
C GLU A 162 3.71 -4.70 13.62
N GLN A 163 2.87 -4.39 14.60
CA GLN A 163 2.82 -5.11 15.88
C GLN A 163 2.47 -6.60 15.72
N ALA A 164 1.57 -6.95 14.80
CA ALA A 164 1.23 -8.33 14.49
C ALA A 164 2.42 -9.06 13.86
N SER A 165 3.07 -8.44 12.87
CA SER A 165 4.25 -9.01 12.20
C SER A 165 5.41 -9.25 13.16
N LEU A 166 5.64 -8.36 14.14
CA LEU A 166 6.66 -8.54 15.18
C LEU A 166 6.34 -9.71 16.12
N LYS A 167 5.07 -9.91 16.48
CA LYS A 167 4.66 -11.04 17.32
C LYS A 167 4.92 -12.39 16.66
N ASP A 168 4.77 -12.48 15.36
CA ASP A 168 5.03 -13.71 14.59
C ASP A 168 6.52 -13.99 14.40
N LEU A 169 7.35 -12.96 14.35
CA LEU A 169 8.81 -13.09 14.21
C LEU A 169 9.49 -13.57 15.49
N ILE A 170 9.03 -13.16 16.68
CA ILE A 170 9.63 -13.51 17.96
C ILE A 170 9.63 -15.03 18.23
N PRO A 171 8.53 -15.79 18.04
CA PRO A 171 8.53 -17.23 18.20
C PRO A 171 9.45 -17.96 17.22
N ARG A 172 9.49 -17.55 15.95
CA ARG A 172 10.37 -18.13 14.91
C ARG A 172 11.85 -17.92 15.25
N ALA A 173 12.23 -16.71 15.63
CA ALA A 173 13.59 -16.40 16.07
C ALA A 173 14.00 -17.25 17.28
N ARG A 174 13.11 -17.45 18.27
CA ARG A 174 13.39 -18.32 19.43
C ARG A 174 13.59 -19.78 19.06
N GLN A 175 12.81 -20.31 18.11
CA GLN A 175 12.99 -21.68 17.62
C GLN A 175 14.30 -21.85 16.86
N GLU A 176 14.66 -20.92 15.98
CA GLU A 176 15.93 -20.96 15.23
C GLU A 176 17.16 -20.81 16.12
N PHE A 177 17.10 -19.93 17.13
CA PHE A 177 18.19 -19.79 18.12
C PHE A 177 18.26 -20.92 19.09
N GLY A 178 17.15 -21.58 19.45
CA GLY A 178 17.08 -22.77 20.27
C GLY A 178 17.72 -23.97 19.57
N ALA A 179 17.34 -24.24 18.34
CA ALA A 179 17.88 -25.32 17.52
C ALA A 179 19.41 -25.23 17.32
N ARG A 180 19.93 -24.02 17.08
CA ARG A 180 21.38 -23.75 16.93
C ARG A 180 22.18 -23.96 18.23
N ARG A 181 21.56 -23.83 19.39
CA ARG A 181 22.22 -24.14 20.68
C ARG A 181 22.32 -25.67 20.92
N GLU A 182 21.28 -26.41 20.60
CA GLU A 182 21.28 -27.87 20.76
C GLU A 182 22.27 -28.55 19.80
N GLU A 183 22.44 -28.06 18.57
CA GLU A 183 23.48 -28.57 17.65
C GLU A 183 24.92 -28.28 18.12
N LYS A 184 25.16 -27.19 18.87
CA LYS A 184 26.50 -26.89 19.43
C LYS A 184 26.85 -27.67 20.69
N ASP A 185 25.87 -28.03 21.49
CA ASP A 185 26.09 -28.81 22.73
C ASP A 185 26.09 -30.32 22.48
N GLY A 186 25.42 -30.79 21.40
CA GLY A 186 25.43 -32.21 21.00
C GLY A 186 26.71 -32.70 20.30
N GLY A 187 27.63 -31.80 19.95
CA GLY A 187 28.90 -32.12 19.26
C GLY A 187 30.13 -32.30 20.17
N ARG A 188 29.95 -32.33 21.49
CA ARG A 188 31.01 -32.60 22.46
C ARG A 188 30.65 -33.82 23.30
N GLY A 189 30.66 -34.97 22.65
CA GLY A 189 30.60 -36.31 23.25
C GLY A 189 31.64 -37.21 22.64
#